data_8a3a2d5f246d9f81a8d1f7463c452675
#
_entry.id   8a3a2d5f246d9f81a8d1f7463c452675
#
_cell.length_a   1.000
_cell.length_b   1.000
_cell.length_c   1.000
_cell.angle_alpha   90.00
_cell.angle_beta   90.00
_cell.angle_gamma   90.00
#
_symmetry.space_group_name_H-M   'P 1'
#
loop_
_entity.id
_entity.type
_entity.pdbx_description
1 polymer ?
#
loop_
_entity_poly.entity_id
_entity_poly.type
_entity_poly.pdbx_seq_one_letter_code
_entity_poly.pdbx_strand_id
1 'polypeptide(L)'
;MPAHLTLFRQLPPSVEAEVRQRLAGYAATPAPAAAIAGVMDLGEGTALRVESEGLDDIRHDLALALHGLLTAQDMTPWRPHVTVQNKVEPKEAKRLQAHLRLRIERRPLAIKGLALWRYLGGPWEPVKTFTFRG
;
A
#
# COMPACT_ATOMS: atom_id res chain seq x y z
N MET A 1 9.41 -7.86 6.24
CA MET A 1 8.28 -6.94 6.22
C MET A 1 7.00 -7.74 6.05
N PRO A 2 5.99 -7.54 6.90
CA PRO A 2 4.73 -8.26 6.76
C PRO A 2 3.97 -7.86 5.49
N ALA A 3 2.92 -8.60 5.17
CA ALA A 3 2.07 -8.27 4.03
C ALA A 3 1.57 -6.83 4.16
N HIS A 4 1.70 -6.05 3.10
CA HIS A 4 1.42 -4.62 3.14
C HIS A 4 0.97 -4.09 1.79
N LEU A 5 0.34 -2.93 1.86
CA LEU A 5 -0.08 -2.15 0.70
C LEU A 5 0.61 -0.78 0.82
N THR A 6 1.31 -0.38 -0.24
CA THR A 6 2.08 0.86 -0.22
C THR A 6 1.22 2.05 -0.61
N LEU A 7 1.17 3.07 0.27
CA LEU A 7 0.53 4.35 -0.03
C LEU A 7 1.48 5.28 -0.79
N PHE A 8 2.70 5.42 -0.30
CA PHE A 8 3.75 6.24 -0.91
C PHE A 8 5.06 5.49 -0.84
N ARG A 9 5.84 5.56 -1.91
CA ARG A 9 7.12 4.85 -1.97
C ARG A 9 8.23 5.61 -1.28
N GLN A 10 8.24 6.94 -1.41
CA GLN A 10 9.32 7.75 -0.85
C GLN A 10 8.84 9.14 -0.50
N LEU A 11 9.01 9.52 0.76
CA LEU A 11 8.70 10.85 1.25
C LEU A 11 9.98 11.49 1.80
N PRO A 12 10.14 12.83 1.69
CA PRO A 12 11.32 13.49 2.26
C PRO A 12 11.38 13.32 3.78
N PRO A 13 12.58 13.12 4.37
CA PRO A 13 12.69 13.03 5.83
C PRO A 13 12.14 14.23 6.57
N SER A 14 12.15 15.41 5.94
CA SER A 14 11.66 16.65 6.54
C SER A 14 10.19 16.64 6.89
N VAL A 15 9.39 15.75 6.29
CA VAL A 15 7.94 15.68 6.55
C VAL A 15 7.57 14.56 7.52
N GLU A 16 8.54 13.85 8.08
CA GLU A 16 8.25 12.70 8.95
C GLU A 16 7.32 13.07 10.10
N ALA A 17 7.56 14.20 10.79
CA ALA A 17 6.74 14.63 11.92
C ALA A 17 5.28 14.90 11.50
N GLU A 18 5.11 15.59 10.38
CA GLU A 18 3.76 15.88 9.86
C GLU A 18 3.04 14.60 9.44
N VAL A 19 3.74 13.70 8.76
CA VAL A 19 3.15 12.42 8.33
C VAL A 19 2.72 11.60 9.54
N ARG A 20 3.55 11.53 10.58
CA ARG A 20 3.20 10.81 11.81
C ARG A 20 1.92 11.38 12.43
N GLN A 21 1.81 12.70 12.50
CA GLN A 21 0.64 13.35 13.06
C GLN A 21 -0.63 13.05 12.24
N ARG A 22 -0.52 13.10 10.92
CA ARG A 22 -1.65 12.80 10.03
C ARG A 22 -2.06 11.33 10.09
N LEU A 23 -1.10 10.41 10.12
CA LEU A 23 -1.41 8.98 10.24
C LEU A 23 -2.12 8.68 11.57
N ALA A 24 -1.69 9.31 12.65
CA ALA A 24 -2.38 9.17 13.94
C ALA A 24 -3.82 9.66 13.87
N GLY A 25 -4.07 10.75 13.15
CA GLY A 25 -5.42 11.28 12.95
C GLY A 25 -6.32 10.31 12.17
N TYR A 26 -5.82 9.75 11.08
CA TYR A 26 -6.59 8.77 10.30
C TYR A 26 -6.86 7.51 11.14
N ALA A 27 -5.86 7.04 11.87
CA ALA A 27 -6.00 5.82 12.67
C ALA A 27 -6.93 5.99 13.88
N ALA A 28 -7.25 7.22 14.25
CA ALA A 28 -8.22 7.49 15.32
C ALA A 28 -9.66 7.16 14.90
N THR A 29 -9.88 6.86 13.65
CA THR A 29 -11.19 6.47 13.10
C THR A 29 -11.25 4.95 12.88
N PRO A 30 -12.44 4.37 12.64
CA PRO A 30 -12.53 2.95 12.30
C PRO A 30 -11.76 2.60 11.03
N ALA A 31 -11.30 1.37 10.94
CA ALA A 31 -10.58 0.89 9.77
C ALA A 31 -11.44 1.03 8.51
N PRO A 32 -10.87 1.51 7.40
CA PRO A 32 -11.61 1.60 6.15
C PRO A 32 -11.96 0.22 5.61
N ALA A 33 -13.12 0.10 4.99
CA ALA A 33 -13.50 -1.12 4.30
C ALA A 33 -12.62 -1.29 3.05
N ALA A 34 -12.22 -2.51 2.78
CA ALA A 34 -11.41 -2.85 1.62
C ALA A 34 -11.77 -4.24 1.10
N ALA A 35 -11.48 -4.47 -0.16
CA ALA A 35 -11.70 -5.77 -0.79
C ALA A 35 -10.55 -6.12 -1.72
N ILE A 36 -10.24 -7.41 -1.79
CA ILE A 36 -9.42 -7.95 -2.85
C ILE A 36 -10.33 -8.09 -4.07
N ALA A 37 -9.94 -7.46 -5.19
CA ALA A 37 -10.81 -7.34 -6.35
C ALA A 37 -10.25 -7.97 -7.63
N GLY A 38 -9.05 -8.50 -7.59
CA GLY A 38 -8.48 -9.16 -8.77
C GLY A 38 -6.99 -9.44 -8.63
N VAL A 39 -6.41 -9.89 -9.73
CA VAL A 39 -4.99 -10.22 -9.83
C VAL A 39 -4.31 -9.17 -10.70
N MET A 40 -3.13 -8.74 -10.28
CA MET A 40 -2.33 -7.74 -11.00
C MET A 40 -1.02 -8.36 -11.45
N ASP A 41 -0.68 -8.15 -12.71
CA ASP A 41 0.60 -8.57 -13.28
C ASP A 41 1.65 -7.49 -13.03
N LEU A 42 2.72 -7.86 -12.33
CA LEU A 42 3.85 -6.97 -12.08
C LEU A 42 5.02 -7.20 -13.04
N GLY A 43 4.83 -8.04 -14.06
CA GLY A 43 5.89 -8.44 -14.98
C GLY A 43 6.71 -9.58 -14.41
N GLU A 44 7.56 -9.30 -13.44
CA GLU A 44 8.39 -10.30 -12.77
C GLU A 44 7.78 -10.70 -11.41
N GLY A 45 6.47 -10.61 -11.29
CA GLY A 45 5.77 -10.95 -10.06
C GLY A 45 4.27 -10.79 -10.19
N THR A 46 3.59 -10.96 -9.07
CA THR A 46 2.13 -10.98 -8.99
C THR A 46 1.66 -10.25 -7.75
N ALA A 47 0.58 -9.50 -7.88
CA ALA A 47 -0.06 -8.82 -6.77
C ALA A 47 -1.56 -9.07 -6.77
N LEU A 48 -2.19 -8.81 -5.64
CA LEU A 48 -3.64 -8.80 -5.52
C LEU A 48 -4.11 -7.35 -5.54
N ARG A 49 -5.02 -7.04 -6.46
CA ARG A 49 -5.57 -5.70 -6.59
C ARG A 49 -6.57 -5.44 -5.47
N VAL A 50 -6.45 -4.27 -4.85
CA VAL A 50 -7.29 -3.88 -3.73
C VAL A 50 -8.20 -2.72 -4.14
N GLU A 51 -9.43 -2.73 -3.66
CA GLU A 51 -10.35 -1.61 -3.78
C GLU A 51 -10.76 -1.14 -2.40
N SER A 52 -10.65 0.16 -2.14
CA SER A 52 -11.03 0.77 -0.86
C SER A 52 -11.23 2.27 -1.04
N GLU A 53 -12.45 2.74 -0.95
CA GLU A 53 -12.72 4.19 -0.99
C GLU A 53 -12.06 4.91 0.17
N GLY A 54 -12.07 4.30 1.36
CA GLY A 54 -11.46 4.92 2.55
C GLY A 54 -9.95 5.07 2.40
N LEU A 55 -9.27 4.08 1.84
CA LEU A 55 -7.83 4.20 1.58
C LEU A 55 -7.55 5.21 0.47
N ASP A 56 -8.39 5.26 -0.56
CA ASP A 56 -8.27 6.26 -1.62
C ASP A 56 -8.38 7.66 -1.04
N ASP A 57 -9.32 7.89 -0.12
CA ASP A 57 -9.50 9.17 0.55
C ASP A 57 -8.29 9.55 1.40
N ILE A 58 -7.76 8.60 2.17
CA ILE A 58 -6.54 8.81 2.96
C ILE A 58 -5.37 9.17 2.06
N ARG A 59 -5.17 8.41 1.00
CA ARG A 59 -4.09 8.63 0.03
C ARG A 59 -4.21 10.01 -0.62
N HIS A 60 -5.41 10.38 -1.01
CA HIS A 60 -5.67 11.66 -1.65
C HIS A 60 -5.44 12.83 -0.69
N ASP A 61 -5.94 12.73 0.53
CA ASP A 61 -5.75 13.76 1.56
C ASP A 61 -4.26 13.99 1.87
N LEU A 62 -3.51 12.90 2.02
CA LEU A 62 -2.08 12.97 2.26
C LEU A 62 -1.33 13.57 1.06
N ALA A 63 -1.70 13.19 -0.15
CA ALA A 63 -1.09 13.72 -1.36
C ALA A 63 -1.29 15.23 -1.49
N LEU A 64 -2.48 15.72 -1.13
CA LEU A 64 -2.74 17.15 -1.12
C LEU A 64 -1.89 17.87 -0.07
N ALA A 65 -1.80 17.30 1.12
CA ALA A 65 -1.01 17.88 2.20
C ALA A 65 0.47 17.96 1.87
N LEU A 66 0.97 17.01 1.09
CA LEU A 66 2.38 16.91 0.70
C LEU A 66 2.62 17.42 -0.73
N HIS A 67 1.72 18.24 -1.24
CA HIS A 67 1.83 18.79 -2.60
C HIS A 67 3.18 19.47 -2.81
N GLY A 68 3.83 19.14 -3.94
CA GLY A 68 5.15 19.67 -4.28
C GLY A 68 6.32 18.90 -3.65
N LEU A 69 6.06 17.96 -2.75
CA LEU A 69 7.10 17.18 -2.06
C LEU A 69 7.13 15.72 -2.51
N LEU A 70 6.22 15.30 -3.38
CA LEU A 70 6.15 13.92 -3.84
C LEU A 70 7.12 13.67 -4.97
N THR A 71 7.69 12.45 -5.04
CA THR A 71 8.49 12.03 -6.19
C THR A 71 7.58 11.85 -7.41
N ALA A 72 8.18 11.86 -8.60
CA ALA A 72 7.42 11.62 -9.84
C ALA A 72 6.67 10.29 -9.78
N GLN A 73 7.26 9.27 -9.18
CA GLN A 73 6.66 7.94 -9.04
C GLN A 73 5.40 7.99 -8.16
N ASP A 74 5.44 8.75 -7.06
CA ASP A 74 4.29 8.88 -6.17
C ASP A 74 3.21 9.83 -6.72
N MET A 75 3.51 10.56 -7.78
CA MET A 75 2.55 11.42 -8.48
C MET A 75 1.76 10.69 -9.57
N THR A 76 2.19 9.47 -9.95
CA THR A 76 1.46 8.67 -10.92
C THR A 76 0.15 8.16 -10.31
N PRO A 77 -0.84 7.75 -11.14
CA PRO A 77 -2.09 7.21 -10.61
C PRO A 77 -1.82 6.04 -9.66
N TRP A 78 -2.42 6.12 -8.49
CA TRP A 78 -2.22 5.10 -7.46
C TRP A 78 -3.00 3.84 -7.79
N ARG A 79 -2.30 2.71 -7.74
CA ARG A 79 -2.89 1.39 -8.01
C ARG A 79 -2.69 0.51 -6.78
N PRO A 80 -3.61 0.56 -5.80
CA PRO A 80 -3.43 -0.16 -4.54
C PRO A 80 -3.42 -1.67 -4.76
N HIS A 81 -2.40 -2.31 -4.18
CA HIS A 81 -2.22 -3.75 -4.33
C HIS A 81 -1.35 -4.31 -3.21
N VAL A 82 -1.47 -5.61 -2.98
CA VAL A 82 -0.62 -6.36 -2.08
C VAL A 82 0.21 -7.33 -2.92
N THR A 83 1.53 -7.20 -2.87
CA THR A 83 2.43 -8.08 -3.62
C THR A 83 2.49 -9.44 -2.94
N VAL A 84 2.27 -10.51 -3.70
CA VAL A 84 2.35 -11.88 -3.20
C VAL A 84 3.52 -12.66 -3.79
N GLN A 85 4.11 -12.14 -4.86
CA GLN A 85 5.26 -12.77 -5.53
C GLN A 85 6.05 -11.68 -6.25
N ASN A 86 7.37 -11.65 -6.08
CA ASN A 86 8.21 -10.74 -6.87
C ASN A 86 9.56 -11.38 -7.18
N LYS A 87 10.30 -10.75 -8.09
CA LYS A 87 11.65 -11.18 -8.49
C LYS A 87 11.68 -12.62 -9.02
N VAL A 88 10.66 -13.02 -9.76
CA VAL A 88 10.61 -14.30 -10.45
C VAL A 88 10.64 -14.07 -11.95
N GLU A 89 10.86 -15.12 -12.72
CA GLU A 89 10.81 -15.02 -14.18
C GLU A 89 9.37 -14.74 -14.63
N PRO A 90 9.17 -13.94 -15.70
CA PRO A 90 7.83 -13.62 -16.19
C PRO A 90 6.94 -14.83 -16.44
N LYS A 91 7.53 -15.94 -16.86
CA LYS A 91 6.81 -17.19 -17.12
C LYS A 91 6.21 -17.76 -15.82
N GLU A 92 6.96 -17.70 -14.72
CA GLU A 92 6.47 -18.14 -13.41
C GLU A 92 5.38 -17.21 -12.88
N ALA A 93 5.55 -15.91 -13.08
CA ALA A 93 4.55 -14.95 -12.68
C ALA A 93 3.22 -15.21 -13.39
N LYS A 94 3.26 -15.44 -14.70
CA LYS A 94 2.05 -15.73 -15.48
C LYS A 94 1.39 -17.02 -15.05
N ARG A 95 2.16 -18.02 -14.67
CA ARG A 95 1.62 -19.28 -14.17
C ARG A 95 0.83 -19.09 -12.89
N LEU A 96 1.39 -18.35 -11.92
CA LEU A 96 0.69 -18.05 -10.68
C LEU A 96 -0.56 -17.21 -10.92
N GLN A 97 -0.47 -16.21 -11.79
CA GLN A 97 -1.60 -15.35 -12.13
C GLN A 97 -2.76 -16.14 -12.70
N ALA A 98 -2.47 -17.05 -13.63
CA ALA A 98 -3.50 -17.91 -14.21
C ALA A 98 -4.18 -18.79 -13.15
N HIS A 99 -3.38 -19.37 -12.26
CA HIS A 99 -3.86 -20.20 -11.16
C HIS A 99 -4.77 -19.40 -10.22
N LEU A 100 -4.33 -18.20 -9.83
CA LEU A 100 -5.10 -17.34 -8.93
C LEU A 100 -6.40 -16.85 -9.56
N ARG A 101 -6.39 -16.50 -10.85
CA ARG A 101 -7.59 -16.02 -11.55
C ARG A 101 -8.71 -17.05 -11.60
N LEU A 102 -8.36 -18.33 -11.55
CA LEU A 102 -9.36 -19.41 -11.52
C LEU A 102 -10.02 -19.55 -10.14
N ARG A 103 -9.38 -19.04 -9.08
CA ARG A 103 -9.79 -19.29 -7.71
C ARG A 103 -10.18 -18.03 -6.95
N ILE A 104 -9.73 -16.86 -7.43
CA ILE A 104 -9.95 -15.64 -6.67
C ILE A 104 -11.35 -15.11 -6.91
N GLU A 105 -12.04 -14.80 -5.81
CA GLU A 105 -13.31 -14.11 -5.83
C GLU A 105 -13.15 -12.82 -5.03
N ARG A 106 -13.98 -11.82 -5.33
CA ARG A 106 -13.99 -10.60 -4.57
C ARG A 106 -14.31 -10.93 -3.11
N ARG A 107 -13.46 -10.49 -2.19
CA ARG A 107 -13.65 -10.77 -0.77
C ARG A 107 -13.10 -9.63 0.09
N PRO A 108 -13.63 -9.49 1.32
CA PRO A 108 -13.13 -8.45 2.23
C PRO A 108 -11.66 -8.63 2.56
N LEU A 109 -10.96 -7.50 2.70
CA LEU A 109 -9.60 -7.45 3.18
C LEU A 109 -9.57 -6.59 4.44
N ALA A 110 -9.06 -7.13 5.54
CA ALA A 110 -8.96 -6.39 6.78
C ALA A 110 -7.76 -5.46 6.76
N ILE A 111 -7.99 -4.17 6.97
CA ILE A 111 -6.93 -3.17 7.10
C ILE A 111 -6.70 -2.93 8.59
N LYS A 112 -5.54 -3.33 9.10
CA LYS A 112 -5.23 -3.27 10.53
C LYS A 112 -4.73 -1.90 10.96
N GLY A 113 -3.91 -1.26 10.14
CA GLY A 113 -3.30 0.00 10.51
C GLY A 113 -2.51 0.63 9.38
N LEU A 114 -1.91 1.75 9.71
CA LEU A 114 -1.00 2.48 8.83
C LEU A 114 0.40 2.40 9.44
N ALA A 115 1.41 2.23 8.61
CA ALA A 115 2.78 2.08 9.10
C ALA A 115 3.70 3.05 8.38
N LEU A 116 4.67 3.57 9.11
CA LEU A 116 5.72 4.42 8.58
C LEU A 116 7.04 3.70 8.72
N TRP A 117 7.81 3.64 7.62
CA TRP A 117 9.11 2.99 7.55
C TRP A 117 10.15 3.97 7.09
N ARG A 118 11.38 3.82 7.57
CA ARG A 118 12.53 4.64 7.17
C ARG A 118 13.49 3.79 6.36
N TYR A 119 13.93 4.31 5.22
CA TYR A 119 14.96 3.67 4.40
C TYR A 119 16.30 4.33 4.67
N LEU A 120 17.24 3.55 5.18
CA LEU A 120 18.56 4.04 5.57
C LEU A 120 19.68 3.52 4.65
N GLY A 121 19.34 3.19 3.39
CA GLY A 121 20.30 2.66 2.44
C GLY A 121 20.51 1.15 2.53
N GLY A 122 19.71 0.48 3.34
CA GLY A 122 19.74 -0.97 3.55
C GLY A 122 18.33 -1.50 3.80
N PRO A 123 18.15 -2.42 4.75
CA PRO A 123 16.82 -2.89 5.10
C PRO A 123 15.95 -1.73 5.61
N TRP A 124 14.64 -1.79 5.32
CA TRP A 124 13.70 -0.81 5.83
C TRP A 124 13.57 -0.94 7.34
N GLU A 125 13.60 0.20 8.04
CA GLU A 125 13.47 0.28 9.48
C GLU A 125 12.07 0.74 9.85
N PRO A 126 11.31 -0.02 10.67
CA PRO A 126 9.99 0.45 11.12
C PRO A 126 10.14 1.65 12.05
N VAL A 127 9.39 2.71 11.76
CA VAL A 127 9.35 3.89 12.62
C VAL A 127 8.19 3.77 13.59
N LYS A 128 6.97 3.57 13.08
CA LYS A 128 5.78 3.44 13.91
C LYS A 128 4.62 2.83 13.13
N THR A 129 3.79 2.07 13.84
CA THR A 129 2.52 1.56 13.32
C THR A 129 1.38 2.24 14.07
N PHE A 130 0.38 2.67 13.32
CA PHE A 130 -0.83 3.31 13.85
C PHE A 130 -2.00 2.38 13.59
N THR A 131 -2.51 1.75 14.63
CA THR A 131 -3.62 0.80 14.51
C THR A 131 -4.95 1.56 14.44
N PHE A 132 -5.80 1.20 13.49
CA PHE A 132 -7.13 1.79 13.40
C PHE A 132 -7.97 1.44 14.62
N ARG A 133 -8.86 2.35 15.00
CA ARG A 133 -9.81 2.12 16.08
C ARG A 133 -10.97 1.25 15.61
N GLY A 134 -11.24 0.25 16.38
CA GLY A 134 -12.40 -0.56 16.23
C GLY A 134 -12.64 -1.31 15.00
#